data_b263146610303ab9a05b8dc0497cb2be
#
_entry.id   b263146610303ab9a05b8dc0497cb2be
#
_cell.length_a   1.000
_cell.length_b   1.000
_cell.length_c   1.000
_cell.angle_alpha   90.00
_cell.angle_beta   90.00
_cell.angle_gamma   90.00
#
_symmetry.space_group_name_H-M   'P 1'
#
loop_
_entity.id
_entity.type
_entity.pdbx_description
1 polymer ?
#
loop_
_entity_poly.entity_id
_entity_poly.type
_entity_poly.pdbx_seq_one_letter_code
_entity_poly.pdbx_strand_id
1 'polypeptide(L)'
;MSDQGRADALSASHEGSVTQRKLVPDHDLVGQIGERHFGEIFGLPLGPIHLSGKNDDHKDFEIAGHKVDIKTSRKPYNLLVEEGKCEGRTIYVHVGLNGSVPTLLGWQWGKRLLQSTPKPFNTPYTCHYMPVRQLRPIRELMEQHKKSLADRK
;
A
#
# COMPACT_ATOMS: atom_id res chain seq x y z
N MET A 1 -1.55 14.14 -15.23
CA MET A 1 -0.79 14.62 -14.06
C MET A 1 0.32 13.62 -13.73
N SER A 2 1.51 14.13 -13.49
CA SER A 2 2.63 13.29 -13.11
C SER A 2 2.48 12.83 -11.65
N ASP A 3 3.23 11.78 -11.27
CA ASP A 3 3.24 11.32 -9.89
C ASP A 3 3.70 12.42 -8.94
N GLN A 4 4.65 13.23 -9.37
CA GLN A 4 5.17 14.33 -8.56
C GLN A 4 4.07 15.37 -8.28
N GLY A 5 3.30 15.75 -9.27
CA GLY A 5 2.22 16.72 -9.06
C GLY A 5 1.15 16.19 -8.12
N ARG A 6 0.85 14.92 -8.19
CA ARG A 6 -0.12 14.28 -7.31
C ARG A 6 0.37 14.24 -5.86
N ALA A 7 1.64 13.89 -5.67
CA ALA A 7 2.24 13.86 -4.35
C ALA A 7 2.32 15.26 -3.74
N ASP A 8 2.63 16.27 -4.54
CA ASP A 8 2.70 17.65 -4.06
C ASP A 8 1.35 18.13 -3.54
N ALA A 9 0.26 17.76 -4.18
CA ALA A 9 -1.09 18.11 -3.73
C ALA A 9 -1.39 17.49 -2.36
N LEU A 10 -1.00 16.24 -2.14
CA LEU A 10 -1.18 15.59 -0.85
C LEU A 10 -0.31 16.21 0.23
N SER A 11 0.94 16.51 -0.09
CA SER A 11 1.87 17.12 0.87
C SER A 11 1.38 18.49 1.30
N ALA A 12 0.90 19.30 0.39
CA ALA A 12 0.37 20.62 0.70
C ALA A 12 -0.85 20.50 1.63
N SER A 13 -1.70 19.53 1.41
CA SER A 13 -2.84 19.27 2.28
C SER A 13 -2.41 18.90 3.70
N HIS A 14 -1.38 18.09 3.83
CA HIS A 14 -0.88 17.67 5.14
C HIS A 14 -0.23 18.81 5.92
N GLU A 15 0.43 19.72 5.26
CA GLU A 15 1.08 20.85 5.92
C GLU A 15 0.12 21.69 6.74
N GLY A 16 -1.10 21.83 6.27
CA GLY A 16 -2.10 22.63 6.97
C GLY A 16 -2.74 21.93 8.15
N SER A 17 -2.63 20.60 8.26
CA SER A 17 -3.40 19.85 9.23
C SER A 17 -2.56 19.17 10.30
N VAL A 18 -1.28 18.91 10.07
CA VAL A 18 -0.47 18.10 11.00
C VAL A 18 0.91 18.66 11.18
N THR A 19 1.05 19.46 12.19
CA THR A 19 2.31 20.11 12.46
C THR A 19 3.37 19.17 13.05
N GLN A 20 2.95 18.12 13.77
CA GLN A 20 3.89 17.18 14.38
C GLN A 20 4.39 16.13 13.40
N ARG A 21 3.64 15.91 12.38
CA ARG A 21 4.05 15.02 11.32
C ARG A 21 4.74 15.83 10.27
N LYS A 22 5.96 16.09 10.45
CA LYS A 22 6.75 16.52 9.31
C LYS A 22 6.83 15.31 8.38
N LEU A 23 5.76 15.09 7.64
CA LEU A 23 5.82 14.12 6.59
C LEU A 23 6.87 14.60 5.62
N VAL A 24 7.88 13.81 5.47
CA VAL A 24 8.84 14.02 4.42
C VAL A 24 8.01 14.00 3.13
N PRO A 25 8.06 15.04 2.29
CA PRO A 25 7.30 15.04 1.02
C PRO A 25 7.51 13.77 0.20
N ASP A 26 8.68 13.16 0.32
CA ASP A 26 9.02 11.90 -0.30
C ASP A 26 8.10 10.74 0.15
N HIS A 27 7.57 10.81 1.35
CA HIS A 27 6.72 9.76 1.89
C HIS A 27 5.41 9.60 1.11
N ASP A 28 4.78 10.73 0.77
CA ASP A 28 3.57 10.70 -0.04
C ASP A 28 3.87 10.27 -1.48
N LEU A 29 5.00 10.70 -2.01
CA LEU A 29 5.41 10.34 -3.37
C LEU A 29 5.65 8.82 -3.48
N VAL A 30 6.33 8.24 -2.50
CA VAL A 30 6.58 6.78 -2.47
C VAL A 30 5.27 6.01 -2.52
N GLY A 31 4.32 6.38 -1.67
CA GLY A 31 3.01 5.73 -1.64
C GLY A 31 2.25 5.88 -2.95
N GLN A 32 2.26 7.08 -3.53
CA GLN A 32 1.56 7.36 -4.78
C GLN A 32 2.13 6.55 -5.95
N ILE A 33 3.43 6.42 -6.03
CA ILE A 33 4.06 5.64 -7.09
C ILE A 33 3.64 4.17 -7.01
N GLY A 34 3.64 3.60 -5.80
CA GLY A 34 3.25 2.21 -5.60
C GLY A 34 1.80 1.95 -5.96
N GLU A 35 0.90 2.81 -5.49
CA GLU A 35 -0.53 2.68 -5.77
C GLU A 35 -0.80 2.81 -7.26
N ARG A 36 -0.19 3.79 -7.91
CA ARG A 36 -0.37 4.00 -9.34
C ARG A 36 0.12 2.81 -10.15
N HIS A 37 1.28 2.28 -9.80
CA HIS A 37 1.84 1.13 -10.50
C HIS A 37 0.94 -0.09 -10.37
N PHE A 38 0.46 -0.37 -9.16
CA PHE A 38 -0.47 -1.47 -8.93
C PHE A 38 -1.74 -1.29 -9.77
N GLY A 39 -2.32 -0.09 -9.74
CA GLY A 39 -3.53 0.21 -10.50
C GLY A 39 -3.34 0.01 -12.00
N GLU A 40 -2.20 0.43 -12.54
CA GLU A 40 -1.90 0.24 -13.96
C GLU A 40 -1.76 -1.23 -14.33
N ILE A 41 -1.07 -2.01 -13.51
CA ILE A 41 -0.86 -3.44 -13.77
C ILE A 41 -2.19 -4.22 -13.68
N PHE A 42 -3.03 -3.88 -12.71
CA PHE A 42 -4.29 -4.61 -12.47
C PHE A 42 -5.48 -4.00 -13.22
N GLY A 43 -5.29 -2.89 -13.95
CA GLY A 43 -6.37 -2.24 -14.67
C GLY A 43 -7.42 -1.64 -13.76
N LEU A 44 -7.01 -1.17 -12.57
CA LEU A 44 -7.90 -0.57 -11.59
C LEU A 44 -7.68 0.93 -11.52
N PRO A 45 -8.75 1.74 -11.46
CA PRO A 45 -8.58 3.19 -11.36
C PRO A 45 -8.10 3.58 -9.98
N LEU A 46 -7.28 4.64 -9.93
CA LEU A 46 -6.92 5.25 -8.66
C LEU A 46 -8.14 5.96 -8.08
N GLY A 47 -8.27 5.86 -6.78
CA GLY A 47 -9.28 6.60 -6.06
C GLY A 47 -8.95 8.09 -6.04
N PRO A 48 -9.89 8.92 -5.57
CA PRO A 48 -9.67 10.36 -5.50
C PRO A 48 -8.56 10.69 -4.51
N ILE A 49 -7.86 11.81 -4.76
CA ILE A 49 -6.87 12.33 -3.84
C ILE A 49 -7.61 12.96 -2.66
N HIS A 50 -7.29 12.54 -1.45
CA HIS A 50 -7.88 13.11 -0.25
C HIS A 50 -7.04 14.30 0.20
N LEU A 51 -7.58 15.49 0.04
CA LEU A 51 -6.88 16.72 0.37
C LEU A 51 -7.13 17.21 1.80
N SER A 52 -7.95 16.49 2.55
CA SER A 52 -8.29 16.88 3.91
C SER A 52 -7.21 16.55 4.94
N GLY A 53 -6.23 15.76 4.57
CA GLY A 53 -5.20 15.29 5.51
C GLY A 53 -5.71 14.26 6.50
N LYS A 54 -6.97 13.90 6.43
CA LYS A 54 -7.53 12.87 7.27
C LYS A 54 -7.11 11.50 6.78
N ASN A 55 -6.68 10.71 7.73
CA ASN A 55 -6.31 9.33 7.45
C ASN A 55 -7.59 8.51 7.46
N ASP A 56 -8.38 8.66 6.43
CA ASP A 56 -9.63 7.93 6.32
C ASP A 56 -9.34 6.47 5.97
N ASP A 57 -10.33 5.63 6.15
CA ASP A 57 -10.27 4.23 5.77
C ASP A 57 -10.15 4.12 4.26
N HIS A 58 -8.96 4.36 3.76
CA HIS A 58 -8.72 4.24 2.34
C HIS A 58 -8.75 2.80 1.93
N LYS A 59 -9.74 2.49 1.15
CA LYS A 59 -9.59 1.37 0.26
C LYS A 59 -8.75 1.88 -0.87
N ASP A 60 -7.50 1.47 -0.93
CA ASP A 60 -6.69 1.76 -2.09
C ASP A 60 -7.34 1.11 -3.31
N PHE A 61 -7.72 -0.17 -3.17
CA PHE A 61 -8.36 -0.93 -4.24
C PHE A 61 -9.21 -2.03 -3.64
N GLU A 62 -9.96 -2.71 -4.52
CA GLU A 62 -10.75 -3.88 -4.15
C GLU A 62 -10.56 -4.98 -5.19
N ILE A 63 -10.31 -6.21 -4.73
CA ILE A 63 -10.19 -7.39 -5.59
C ILE A 63 -11.04 -8.49 -5.01
N ALA A 64 -11.94 -9.02 -5.83
CA ALA A 64 -12.81 -10.15 -5.43
C ALA A 64 -13.55 -9.88 -4.12
N GLY A 65 -13.97 -8.63 -3.90
CA GLY A 65 -14.70 -8.22 -2.71
C GLY A 65 -13.82 -7.93 -1.50
N HIS A 66 -12.50 -8.00 -1.63
CA HIS A 66 -11.57 -7.73 -0.54
C HIS A 66 -10.86 -6.40 -0.72
N LYS A 67 -10.74 -5.67 0.38
CA LYS A 67 -9.96 -4.46 0.43
C LYS A 67 -8.49 -4.79 0.14
N VAL A 68 -7.84 -3.97 -0.67
CA VAL A 68 -6.41 -4.12 -1.00
C VAL A 68 -5.68 -2.86 -0.55
N ASP A 69 -4.67 -3.03 0.27
CA ASP A 69 -3.84 -1.95 0.80
C ASP A 69 -2.44 -2.10 0.21
N ILE A 70 -1.93 -1.05 -0.41
CA ILE A 70 -0.62 -1.07 -1.06
C ILE A 70 0.42 -0.47 -0.11
N LYS A 71 1.44 -1.24 0.19
CA LYS A 71 2.57 -0.81 1.04
C LYS A 71 3.82 -0.70 0.19
N THR A 72 4.34 0.50 0.06
CA THR A 72 5.51 0.79 -0.79
C THR A 72 6.69 1.21 0.08
N SER A 73 7.86 0.68 -0.23
CA SER A 73 9.06 0.98 0.54
C SER A 73 10.31 1.03 -0.34
N ARG A 74 11.22 1.95 0.00
CA ARG A 74 12.54 1.99 -0.61
C ARG A 74 13.47 0.94 -0.02
N LYS A 75 13.11 0.37 1.13
CA LYS A 75 13.86 -0.71 1.78
C LYS A 75 12.91 -1.89 1.97
N PRO A 76 12.60 -2.61 0.89
CA PRO A 76 11.50 -3.57 0.89
C PRO A 76 11.89 -4.97 1.38
N TYR A 77 12.64 -5.06 2.46
CA TYR A 77 13.05 -6.36 3.01
C TYR A 77 11.87 -7.11 3.62
N ASN A 78 10.94 -6.38 4.21
CA ASN A 78 9.75 -6.93 4.84
C ASN A 78 8.53 -6.12 4.47
N LEU A 79 7.41 -6.83 4.28
CA LEU A 79 6.11 -6.17 4.25
C LEU A 79 5.77 -5.81 5.69
N LEU A 80 5.50 -4.55 5.95
CA LEU A 80 5.22 -4.05 7.31
C LEU A 80 3.83 -3.45 7.38
N VAL A 81 3.08 -3.81 8.41
CA VAL A 81 1.78 -3.21 8.71
C VAL A 81 1.75 -2.87 10.19
N GLU A 82 1.48 -1.62 10.51
CA GLU A 82 1.47 -1.13 11.88
C GLU A 82 0.56 -1.97 12.77
N GLU A 83 1.04 -2.28 13.97
CA GLU A 83 0.26 -2.98 14.97
C GLU A 83 -1.00 -2.18 15.30
N GLY A 84 -2.14 -2.85 15.33
CA GLY A 84 -3.42 -2.19 15.55
C GLY A 84 -4.12 -1.72 14.28
N LYS A 85 -3.38 -1.66 13.16
CA LYS A 85 -3.96 -1.29 11.85
C LYS A 85 -4.05 -2.45 10.88
N CYS A 86 -3.50 -3.60 11.25
CA CYS A 86 -3.53 -4.78 10.39
C CYS A 86 -4.89 -5.46 10.49
N GLU A 87 -5.57 -5.57 9.37
CA GLU A 87 -6.89 -6.17 9.27
C GLU A 87 -6.82 -7.53 8.61
N GLY A 88 -7.37 -8.55 9.27
CA GLY A 88 -7.23 -9.94 8.81
C GLY A 88 -7.80 -10.21 7.42
N ARG A 89 -8.87 -9.50 7.04
CA ARG A 89 -9.55 -9.70 5.75
C ARG A 89 -8.99 -8.84 4.63
N THR A 90 -8.03 -8.00 4.91
CA THR A 90 -7.42 -7.13 3.92
C THR A 90 -6.28 -7.85 3.22
N ILE A 91 -6.15 -7.59 1.92
CA ILE A 91 -5.01 -8.04 1.11
C ILE A 91 -3.97 -6.94 1.15
N TYR A 92 -2.75 -7.27 1.55
CA TYR A 92 -1.63 -6.32 1.57
C TYR A 92 -0.69 -6.65 0.43
N VAL A 93 -0.44 -5.66 -0.42
CA VAL A 93 0.49 -5.78 -1.55
C VAL A 93 1.76 -5.00 -1.23
N HIS A 94 2.89 -5.66 -1.40
CA HIS A 94 4.19 -5.05 -1.13
C HIS A 94 4.85 -4.60 -2.42
N VAL A 95 5.19 -3.32 -2.48
CA VAL A 95 5.86 -2.71 -3.62
C VAL A 95 7.23 -2.22 -3.20
N GLY A 96 8.25 -2.64 -3.92
CA GLY A 96 9.60 -2.11 -3.73
C GLY A 96 9.85 -0.98 -4.69
N LEU A 97 10.54 0.06 -4.23
CA LEU A 97 10.85 1.22 -5.05
C LEU A 97 12.36 1.40 -5.13
N ASN A 98 12.90 1.26 -6.34
CA ASN A 98 14.31 1.51 -6.61
C ASN A 98 14.41 2.83 -7.37
N GLY A 99 14.85 3.89 -6.69
CA GLY A 99 14.75 5.24 -7.25
C GLY A 99 13.29 5.58 -7.45
N SER A 100 12.85 5.71 -8.69
CA SER A 100 11.45 5.93 -9.03
C SER A 100 10.82 4.73 -9.74
N VAL A 101 11.51 3.57 -9.75
CA VAL A 101 11.05 2.38 -10.46
C VAL A 101 10.38 1.41 -9.49
N PRO A 102 9.07 1.22 -9.59
CA PRO A 102 8.34 0.31 -8.70
C PRO A 102 8.36 -1.14 -9.20
N THR A 103 8.33 -2.07 -8.28
CA THR A 103 8.21 -3.50 -8.56
C THR A 103 7.20 -4.11 -7.59
N LEU A 104 6.23 -4.85 -8.11
CA LEU A 104 5.30 -5.60 -7.28
C LEU A 104 6.01 -6.84 -6.77
N LEU A 105 6.29 -6.88 -5.47
CA LEU A 105 7.11 -7.94 -4.87
C LEU A 105 6.31 -9.15 -4.41
N GLY A 106 5.05 -8.93 -4.06
CA GLY A 106 4.21 -10.01 -3.58
C GLY A 106 3.06 -9.49 -2.76
N TRP A 107 2.28 -10.40 -2.20
CA TRP A 107 1.12 -10.04 -1.42
C TRP A 107 0.87 -11.06 -0.30
N GLN A 108 0.05 -10.68 0.68
CA GLN A 108 -0.35 -11.59 1.73
C GLN A 108 -1.67 -11.14 2.35
N TRP A 109 -2.39 -12.09 2.94
CA TRP A 109 -3.56 -11.82 3.74
C TRP A 109 -3.17 -11.20 5.08
N GLY A 110 -3.95 -10.23 5.54
CA GLY A 110 -3.72 -9.63 6.85
C GLY A 110 -3.71 -10.64 7.99
N LYS A 111 -4.55 -11.67 7.91
CA LYS A 111 -4.57 -12.70 8.95
C LYS A 111 -3.25 -13.45 9.08
N ARG A 112 -2.49 -13.57 8.00
CA ARG A 112 -1.16 -14.18 8.06
C ARG A 112 -0.15 -13.24 8.71
N LEU A 113 -0.26 -11.96 8.39
CA LEU A 113 0.59 -10.94 9.04
C LEU A 113 0.32 -10.88 10.54
N LEU A 114 -0.93 -11.02 10.94
CA LEU A 114 -1.32 -11.01 12.35
C LEU A 114 -0.70 -12.16 13.15
N GLN A 115 -0.24 -13.22 12.50
CA GLN A 115 0.45 -14.32 13.16
C GLN A 115 1.88 -13.97 13.56
N SER A 116 2.45 -12.91 13.00
CA SER A 116 3.78 -12.48 13.39
C SER A 116 3.73 -11.70 14.70
N THR A 117 4.79 -11.81 15.49
CA THR A 117 4.94 -10.99 16.69
C THR A 117 5.41 -9.61 16.27
N PRO A 118 4.67 -8.54 16.57
CA PRO A 118 5.06 -7.19 16.14
C PRO A 118 6.45 -6.81 16.65
N LYS A 119 7.21 -6.11 15.79
CA LYS A 119 8.56 -5.66 16.09
C LYS A 119 8.75 -4.21 15.63
N PRO A 120 9.68 -3.46 16.24
CA PRO A 120 10.05 -2.15 15.74
C PRO A 120 11.04 -2.30 14.57
N PHE A 121 10.73 -1.64 13.44
CA PHE A 121 11.56 -1.70 12.24
C PHE A 121 12.02 -0.29 11.85
N ASN A 122 12.76 0.38 12.73
CA ASN A 122 13.19 1.77 12.53
C ASN A 122 12.02 2.72 12.26
N THR A 123 10.85 2.40 12.80
CA THR A 123 9.67 3.24 12.73
C THR A 123 9.29 3.59 14.16
N PRO A 124 8.49 4.64 14.38
CA PRO A 124 8.01 4.96 15.72
C PRO A 124 6.99 3.94 16.25
N TYR A 125 6.62 2.95 15.44
CA TYR A 125 5.60 1.96 15.79
C TYR A 125 6.14 0.56 15.65
N THR A 126 5.54 -0.38 16.38
CA THR A 126 5.77 -1.79 16.13
C THR A 126 4.88 -2.23 14.97
N CYS A 127 5.37 -3.17 14.19
CA CYS A 127 4.66 -3.64 13.00
C CYS A 127 4.60 -5.15 12.95
N HIS A 128 3.47 -5.66 12.49
CA HIS A 128 3.41 -7.02 11.97
C HIS A 128 4.21 -7.06 10.67
N TYR A 129 4.80 -8.18 10.35
CA TYR A 129 5.71 -8.24 9.22
C TYR A 129 5.71 -9.59 8.54
N MET A 130 6.19 -9.58 7.29
CA MET A 130 6.50 -10.80 6.56
C MET A 130 7.68 -10.54 5.63
N PRO A 131 8.75 -11.36 5.73
CA PRO A 131 9.89 -11.21 4.82
C PRO A 131 9.43 -11.35 3.37
N VAL A 132 10.04 -10.58 2.48
CA VAL A 132 9.64 -10.52 1.07
C VAL A 132 9.64 -11.90 0.41
N ARG A 133 10.59 -12.77 0.78
CA ARG A 133 10.68 -14.11 0.19
C ARG A 133 9.53 -15.04 0.58
N GLN A 134 8.75 -14.68 1.61
CA GLN A 134 7.62 -15.48 2.07
C GLN A 134 6.29 -14.97 1.52
N LEU A 135 6.30 -13.88 0.78
CA LEU A 135 5.09 -13.34 0.19
C LEU A 135 4.58 -14.23 -0.94
N ARG A 136 3.28 -14.20 -1.13
CA ARG A 136 2.65 -14.91 -2.23
C ARG A 136 2.93 -14.19 -3.55
N PRO A 137 3.07 -14.92 -4.66
CA PRO A 137 3.38 -14.26 -5.94
C PRO A 137 2.22 -13.43 -6.47
N ILE A 138 2.54 -12.30 -7.06
CA ILE A 138 1.55 -11.37 -7.61
C ILE A 138 0.66 -12.03 -8.66
N ARG A 139 1.19 -13.00 -9.42
CA ARG A 139 0.40 -13.69 -10.43
C ARG A 139 -0.84 -14.38 -9.84
N GLU A 140 -0.76 -14.88 -8.60
CA GLU A 140 -1.91 -15.48 -7.94
C GLU A 140 -3.02 -14.45 -7.71
N LEU A 141 -2.64 -13.26 -7.29
CA LEU A 141 -3.60 -12.18 -7.07
C LEU A 141 -4.22 -11.73 -8.39
N MET A 142 -3.41 -11.66 -9.43
CA MET A 142 -3.90 -11.32 -10.76
C MET A 142 -4.89 -12.36 -11.29
N GLU A 143 -4.61 -13.63 -11.06
CA GLU A 143 -5.52 -14.71 -11.44
C GLU A 143 -6.86 -14.60 -10.72
N GLN A 144 -6.83 -14.31 -9.41
CA GLN A 144 -8.05 -14.10 -8.64
C GLN A 144 -8.84 -12.91 -9.16
N HIS A 145 -8.14 -11.84 -9.51
CA HIS A 145 -8.78 -10.64 -10.04
C HIS A 145 -9.48 -10.94 -11.37
N LYS A 146 -8.79 -11.60 -12.28
CA LYS A 146 -9.36 -11.97 -13.58
C LYS A 146 -10.55 -12.90 -13.44
N LYS A 147 -10.47 -13.87 -12.54
CA LYS A 147 -11.57 -14.78 -12.27
C LYS A 147 -12.79 -14.05 -11.73
N SER A 148 -12.56 -13.12 -10.80
CA SER A 148 -13.64 -12.31 -10.23
C SER A 148 -14.34 -11.47 -11.30
N LEU A 149 -13.58 -10.88 -12.22
CA LEU A 149 -14.17 -10.11 -13.32
C LEU A 149 -14.99 -10.99 -14.27
N ALA A 150 -14.51 -12.18 -14.56
CA ALA A 150 -15.23 -13.13 -15.41
C ALA A 150 -16.53 -13.58 -14.75
N ASP A 151 -16.53 -13.83 -13.45
CA ASP A 151 -17.72 -14.27 -12.71
C ASP A 151 -18.80 -13.20 -12.63
N ARG A 152 -18.48 -11.93 -12.91
CA ARG A 152 -19.45 -10.83 -12.89
C ARG A 152 -20.23 -10.68 -14.20
N LYS A 153 -19.88 -11.43 -15.21
CA LYS A 153 -20.56 -11.33 -16.52
C LYS A 153 -21.77 -12.26 -16.59
#